data_233d15212320ecfc1365107cb36dd0ab
#
_entry.id   233d15212320ecfc1365107cb36dd0ab
#
_cell.length_a   1.000
_cell.length_b   1.000
_cell.length_c   1.000
_cell.angle_alpha   90.00
_cell.angle_beta   90.00
_cell.angle_gamma   90.00
#
_symmetry.space_group_name_H-M   'P 1'
#
loop_
_entity.id
_entity.type
_entity.pdbx_description
1 polymer ?
#
loop_
_entity_poly.entity_id
_entity_poly.type
_entity_poly.pdbx_seq_one_letter_code
_entity_poly.pdbx_strand_id
1 'polypeptide(L)'
;MSWLRRLLQPFTQPTEAKDDYSQSSHPALQGMPSVRFDASTVSKSVKANLRKNIGLLDDIEKANAKQVYELALHSILVGRDLHSFCTGLMNMNIEGMTAGRAADIGRSLSSKAKAIIDRERQASLGITHAIWMYPNAPCMKEPFSSYPTAADIQQDSAHREANGKQYEISRGLFVDGKRTWPGVEEGCKCAARAILPSAAK
;
A
#
# COMPACT_ATOMS: atom_id res chain seq x y z
N MET A 1 -40.88 30.65 4.46
CA MET A 1 -41.00 29.24 4.08
C MET A 1 -40.18 28.98 2.82
N SER A 2 -38.88 28.77 2.86
CA SER A 2 -38.06 28.45 1.66
C SER A 2 -36.68 27.86 1.95
N TRP A 3 -36.49 27.21 3.09
CA TRP A 3 -35.19 26.64 3.44
C TRP A 3 -35.09 25.09 3.27
N LEU A 4 -36.21 24.41 3.12
CA LEU A 4 -36.30 22.94 3.08
C LEU A 4 -36.19 22.32 1.68
N ARG A 5 -36.08 23.10 0.60
CA ARG A 5 -36.00 22.56 -0.77
C ARG A 5 -34.58 22.32 -1.32
N ARG A 6 -33.53 22.62 -0.57
CA ARG A 6 -32.15 22.41 -1.04
C ARG A 6 -31.49 21.11 -0.55
N LEU A 7 -32.18 20.31 0.24
CA LEU A 7 -31.63 19.07 0.83
C LEU A 7 -32.01 17.77 0.12
N LEU A 8 -32.75 17.85 -1.00
CA LEU A 8 -33.17 16.67 -1.77
C LEU A 8 -32.77 16.76 -3.25
N GLN A 9 -31.58 17.23 -3.55
CA GLN A 9 -31.02 16.92 -4.86
C GLN A 9 -30.45 15.50 -4.80
N PRO A 10 -30.90 14.59 -5.67
CA PRO A 10 -30.26 13.29 -5.80
C PRO A 10 -28.81 13.54 -6.19
N PHE A 11 -27.90 12.87 -5.48
CA PHE A 11 -26.48 12.80 -5.81
C PHE A 11 -26.39 12.24 -7.24
N THR A 12 -26.32 13.14 -8.23
CA THR A 12 -25.99 12.74 -9.58
C THR A 12 -24.60 12.15 -9.51
N GLN A 13 -24.51 10.85 -9.81
CA GLN A 13 -23.21 10.21 -10.00
C GLN A 13 -22.38 11.12 -10.93
N PRO A 14 -21.10 11.36 -10.61
CA PRO A 14 -20.23 12.02 -11.55
C PRO A 14 -20.32 11.19 -12.83
N THR A 15 -20.86 11.79 -13.89
CA THR A 15 -20.69 11.30 -15.25
C THR A 15 -19.22 10.95 -15.39
N GLU A 16 -18.92 9.74 -15.84
CA GLU A 16 -17.59 9.31 -16.22
C GLU A 16 -16.95 10.44 -17.03
N ALA A 17 -16.23 11.31 -16.37
CA ALA A 17 -15.25 12.14 -17.03
C ALA A 17 -14.30 11.10 -17.64
N LYS A 18 -14.44 10.88 -18.93
CA LYS A 18 -13.38 10.30 -19.73
C LYS A 18 -12.23 11.27 -19.57
N ASP A 19 -11.41 11.01 -18.54
CA ASP A 19 -10.16 11.71 -18.37
C ASP A 19 -9.34 11.42 -19.60
N ASP A 20 -9.46 12.32 -20.58
CA ASP A 20 -8.60 12.37 -21.76
C ASP A 20 -7.21 12.90 -21.33
N TYR A 21 -6.59 12.16 -20.42
CA TYR A 21 -5.20 12.36 -20.02
C TYR A 21 -4.21 11.94 -21.13
N SER A 22 -4.72 11.59 -22.32
CA SER A 22 -3.91 11.12 -23.43
C SER A 22 -3.17 12.24 -24.17
N GLN A 23 -3.45 13.50 -23.85
CA GLN A 23 -2.77 14.64 -24.48
C GLN A 23 -2.11 15.54 -23.42
N SER A 24 -1.05 15.04 -22.81
CA SER A 24 -0.08 15.96 -22.22
C SER A 24 0.47 16.84 -23.33
N SER A 25 0.10 18.11 -23.31
CA SER A 25 0.56 19.13 -24.25
C SER A 25 2.07 19.45 -24.10
N HIS A 26 2.78 18.78 -23.18
CA HIS A 26 4.19 19.00 -22.96
C HIS A 26 5.02 18.09 -23.88
N PRO A 27 5.81 18.65 -24.84
CA PRO A 27 6.58 17.85 -25.82
C PRO A 27 7.52 16.81 -25.20
N ALA A 28 8.03 17.06 -23.99
CA ALA A 28 8.90 16.14 -23.26
C ALA A 28 8.19 14.89 -22.72
N LEU A 29 6.84 14.87 -22.70
CA LEU A 29 6.05 13.74 -22.22
C LEU A 29 5.44 12.91 -23.36
N GLN A 30 5.60 13.37 -24.61
CA GLN A 30 5.19 12.60 -25.79
C GLN A 30 6.13 11.39 -25.94
N GLY A 31 5.54 10.19 -25.84
CA GLY A 31 6.30 8.95 -25.96
C GLY A 31 6.72 8.31 -24.63
N MET A 32 6.45 8.93 -23.49
CA MET A 32 6.58 8.23 -22.21
C MET A 32 5.49 7.16 -22.08
N PRO A 33 5.85 5.89 -21.77
CA PRO A 33 4.85 4.87 -21.56
C PRO A 33 4.00 5.25 -20.36
N SER A 34 2.72 5.58 -20.60
CA SER A 34 1.76 5.78 -19.52
C SER A 34 1.50 4.43 -18.86
N VAL A 35 1.92 4.26 -17.62
CA VAL A 35 1.58 3.07 -16.84
C VAL A 35 0.12 3.21 -16.43
N ARG A 36 -0.78 2.66 -17.22
CA ARG A 36 -2.18 2.50 -16.82
C ARG A 36 -2.24 1.32 -15.86
N PHE A 37 -2.61 1.58 -14.62
CA PHE A 37 -2.91 0.54 -13.65
C PHE A 37 -4.31 0.00 -13.95
N ASP A 38 -4.38 -1.18 -14.53
CA ASP A 38 -5.63 -1.90 -14.74
C ASP A 38 -5.91 -2.81 -13.53
N ALA A 39 -7.17 -2.89 -13.10
CA ALA A 39 -7.62 -3.80 -12.04
C ALA A 39 -7.30 -5.26 -12.33
N SER A 40 -7.20 -5.66 -13.60
CA SER A 40 -6.75 -6.97 -14.02
C SER A 40 -5.29 -7.25 -13.67
N THR A 41 -4.46 -6.20 -13.55
CA THR A 41 -3.02 -6.30 -13.25
C THR A 41 -2.73 -6.58 -11.78
N VAL A 42 -3.70 -6.37 -10.88
CA VAL A 42 -3.54 -6.71 -9.46
C VAL A 42 -3.72 -8.23 -9.28
N SER A 43 -2.64 -8.87 -8.89
CA SER A 43 -2.59 -10.33 -8.75
C SER A 43 -3.56 -10.88 -7.70
N LYS A 44 -3.86 -12.18 -7.82
CA LYS A 44 -4.67 -12.88 -6.81
C LYS A 44 -4.04 -12.83 -5.43
N SER A 45 -2.70 -12.83 -5.34
CA SER A 45 -1.99 -12.78 -4.05
C SER A 45 -2.12 -11.42 -3.38
N VAL A 46 -2.05 -10.31 -4.12
CA VAL A 46 -2.32 -8.96 -3.59
C VAL A 46 -3.76 -8.87 -3.07
N LYS A 47 -4.73 -9.32 -3.86
CA LYS A 47 -6.16 -9.32 -3.46
C LYS A 47 -6.42 -10.17 -2.22
N ALA A 48 -5.81 -11.34 -2.12
CA ALA A 48 -5.92 -12.21 -0.94
C ALA A 48 -5.25 -11.57 0.29
N ASN A 49 -4.07 -10.95 0.11
CA ASN A 49 -3.37 -10.25 1.18
C ASN A 49 -4.18 -9.06 1.71
N LEU A 50 -4.77 -8.25 0.83
CA LEU A 50 -5.65 -7.15 1.24
C LEU A 50 -6.81 -7.66 2.11
N ARG A 51 -7.55 -8.68 1.65
CA ARG A 51 -8.66 -9.26 2.43
C ARG A 51 -8.20 -9.76 3.79
N LYS A 52 -7.07 -10.48 3.83
CA LYS A 52 -6.49 -10.98 5.08
C LYS A 52 -6.16 -9.84 6.04
N ASN A 53 -5.46 -8.80 5.56
CA ASN A 53 -5.05 -7.70 6.43
C ASN A 53 -6.24 -6.84 6.90
N ILE A 54 -7.26 -6.63 6.07
CA ILE A 54 -8.49 -5.95 6.48
C ILE A 54 -9.21 -6.75 7.57
N GLY A 55 -9.26 -8.06 7.44
CA GLY A 55 -9.86 -8.94 8.47
C GLY A 55 -9.09 -9.00 9.80
N LEU A 56 -7.88 -8.44 9.86
CA LEU A 56 -7.08 -8.31 11.08
C LEU A 56 -7.18 -6.92 11.73
N LEU A 57 -7.97 -6.02 11.14
CA LEU A 57 -8.19 -4.68 11.68
C LEU A 57 -9.36 -4.72 12.67
N ASP A 58 -9.07 -4.54 13.94
CA ASP A 58 -10.07 -4.56 15.02
C ASP A 58 -11.09 -3.41 14.86
N ASP A 59 -10.69 -2.31 14.25
CA ASP A 59 -11.53 -1.14 13.99
C ASP A 59 -12.58 -1.39 12.87
N ILE A 60 -12.43 -2.45 12.09
CA ILE A 60 -13.27 -2.69 10.91
C ILE A 60 -14.20 -3.86 11.16
N GLU A 61 -15.48 -3.55 11.36
CA GLU A 61 -16.50 -4.58 11.44
C GLU A 61 -16.59 -5.42 10.16
N LYS A 62 -16.94 -6.69 10.29
CA LYS A 62 -17.10 -7.62 9.16
C LYS A 62 -18.04 -7.09 8.08
N ALA A 63 -19.10 -6.36 8.49
CA ALA A 63 -20.05 -5.73 7.57
C ALA A 63 -19.38 -4.71 6.63
N ASN A 64 -18.38 -3.98 7.13
CA ASN A 64 -17.68 -2.94 6.41
C ASN A 64 -16.48 -3.47 5.62
N ALA A 65 -16.00 -4.67 5.90
CA ALA A 65 -14.76 -5.22 5.33
C ALA A 65 -14.76 -5.25 3.79
N LYS A 66 -15.90 -5.52 3.15
CA LYS A 66 -16.02 -5.50 1.69
C LYS A 66 -15.81 -4.10 1.12
N GLN A 67 -16.44 -3.09 1.72
CA GLN A 67 -16.33 -1.70 1.25
C GLN A 67 -14.91 -1.15 1.48
N VAL A 68 -14.30 -1.46 2.63
CA VAL A 68 -12.89 -1.11 2.89
C VAL A 68 -11.94 -1.78 1.88
N TYR A 69 -12.22 -3.03 1.51
CA TYR A 69 -11.46 -3.73 0.47
C TYR A 69 -11.57 -3.03 -0.89
N GLU A 70 -12.76 -2.62 -1.29
CA GLU A 70 -12.98 -1.92 -2.55
C GLU A 70 -12.25 -0.56 -2.59
N LEU A 71 -12.33 0.21 -1.48
CA LEU A 71 -11.57 1.46 -1.33
C LEU A 71 -10.05 1.23 -1.41
N ALA A 72 -9.53 0.23 -0.71
CA ALA A 72 -8.11 -0.08 -0.71
C ALA A 72 -7.62 -0.54 -2.11
N LEU A 73 -8.39 -1.39 -2.76
CA LEU A 73 -8.08 -1.86 -4.11
C LEU A 73 -8.10 -0.70 -5.11
N HIS A 74 -9.11 0.16 -5.06
CA HIS A 74 -9.18 1.36 -5.90
C HIS A 74 -7.97 2.27 -5.68
N SER A 75 -7.64 2.59 -4.42
CA SER A 75 -6.47 3.40 -4.08
C SER A 75 -5.17 2.84 -4.68
N ILE A 76 -4.97 1.52 -4.63
CA ILE A 76 -3.79 0.87 -5.21
C ILE A 76 -3.78 1.00 -6.73
N LEU A 77 -4.91 0.83 -7.38
CA LEU A 77 -5.06 0.89 -8.83
C LEU A 77 -4.77 2.26 -9.42
N VAL A 78 -5.16 3.32 -8.74
CA VAL A 78 -4.92 4.71 -9.17
C VAL A 78 -3.59 5.28 -8.67
N GLY A 79 -2.65 4.43 -8.27
CA GLY A 79 -1.31 4.86 -7.87
C GLY A 79 -1.15 5.23 -6.40
N ARG A 80 -1.92 4.61 -5.50
CA ARG A 80 -1.89 4.82 -4.03
C ARG A 80 -2.51 6.15 -3.60
N ASP A 81 -3.71 6.42 -4.09
CA ASP A 81 -4.49 7.56 -3.64
C ASP A 81 -4.97 7.38 -2.19
N LEU A 82 -4.12 7.79 -1.26
CA LEU A 82 -4.40 7.73 0.18
C LEU A 82 -5.48 8.75 0.59
N HIS A 83 -5.58 9.87 -0.13
CA HIS A 83 -6.59 10.89 0.19
C HIS A 83 -8.00 10.33 -0.02
N SER A 84 -8.29 9.81 -1.21
CA SER A 84 -9.59 9.19 -1.50
C SER A 84 -9.89 8.00 -0.60
N PHE A 85 -8.86 7.18 -0.26
CA PHE A 85 -9.03 6.09 0.69
C PHE A 85 -9.44 6.60 2.08
N CYS A 86 -8.72 7.58 2.64
CA CYS A 86 -9.02 8.13 3.96
C CYS A 86 -10.40 8.79 3.99
N THR A 87 -10.74 9.60 2.98
CA THR A 87 -12.04 10.24 2.86
C THR A 87 -13.16 9.20 2.80
N GLY A 88 -12.99 8.16 1.98
CA GLY A 88 -13.95 7.06 1.88
C GLY A 88 -14.14 6.33 3.21
N LEU A 89 -13.04 6.03 3.93
CA LEU A 89 -13.10 5.36 5.21
C LEU A 89 -13.78 6.22 6.30
N MET A 90 -13.49 7.52 6.34
CA MET A 90 -14.14 8.46 7.25
C MET A 90 -15.65 8.58 6.99
N ASN A 91 -16.08 8.56 5.73
CA ASN A 91 -17.48 8.64 5.32
C ASN A 91 -18.28 7.37 5.68
N MET A 92 -17.62 6.28 6.04
CA MET A 92 -18.30 5.06 6.51
C MET A 92 -18.83 5.18 7.95
N ASN A 93 -18.52 6.28 8.65
CA ASN A 93 -18.95 6.54 10.04
C ASN A 93 -18.61 5.39 11.02
N ILE A 94 -17.44 4.78 10.85
CA ILE A 94 -16.95 3.73 11.73
C ILE A 94 -16.63 4.35 13.09
N GLU A 95 -17.16 3.76 14.16
CA GLU A 95 -16.96 4.26 15.52
C GLU A 95 -15.47 4.32 15.87
N GLY A 96 -15.03 5.44 16.45
CA GLY A 96 -13.62 5.66 16.82
C GLY A 96 -12.66 5.92 15.66
N MET A 97 -13.13 5.90 14.41
CA MET A 97 -12.28 6.17 13.25
C MET A 97 -11.90 7.64 13.18
N THR A 98 -10.61 7.93 13.32
CA THR A 98 -10.03 9.27 13.14
C THR A 98 -9.32 9.39 11.81
N ALA A 99 -9.11 10.61 11.31
CA ALA A 99 -8.34 10.84 10.08
C ALA A 99 -6.90 10.28 10.17
N GLY A 100 -6.27 10.38 11.34
CA GLY A 100 -4.97 9.76 11.61
C GLY A 100 -5.01 8.24 11.46
N ARG A 101 -5.98 7.58 12.11
CA ARG A 101 -6.15 6.14 12.03
C ARG A 101 -6.48 5.66 10.62
N ALA A 102 -7.36 6.35 9.92
CA ALA A 102 -7.67 6.06 8.51
C ALA A 102 -6.41 6.13 7.62
N ALA A 103 -5.56 7.14 7.84
CA ALA A 103 -4.30 7.29 7.13
C ALA A 103 -3.30 6.17 7.47
N ASP A 104 -3.23 5.71 8.71
CA ASP A 104 -2.36 4.59 9.12
C ASP A 104 -2.80 3.28 8.47
N ILE A 105 -4.10 3.00 8.48
CA ILE A 105 -4.67 1.83 7.78
C ILE A 105 -4.34 1.90 6.30
N GLY A 106 -4.59 3.03 5.64
CA GLY A 106 -4.32 3.22 4.22
C GLY A 106 -2.85 3.03 3.87
N ARG A 107 -1.94 3.61 4.66
CA ARG A 107 -0.49 3.43 4.49
C ARG A 107 -0.06 1.98 4.66
N SER A 108 -0.56 1.30 5.70
CA SER A 108 -0.24 -0.09 5.98
C SER A 108 -0.68 -1.02 4.84
N LEU A 109 -1.94 -0.93 4.43
CA LEU A 109 -2.49 -1.75 3.33
C LEU A 109 -1.76 -1.50 2.02
N SER A 110 -1.50 -0.24 1.67
CA SER A 110 -0.79 0.14 0.44
C SER A 110 0.66 -0.31 0.44
N SER A 111 1.37 -0.22 1.57
CA SER A 111 2.76 -0.65 1.67
C SER A 111 2.90 -2.16 1.53
N LYS A 112 2.03 -2.93 2.18
CA LYS A 112 1.99 -4.39 2.05
C LYS A 112 1.66 -4.84 0.63
N ALA A 113 0.68 -4.21 0.00
CA ALA A 113 0.32 -4.49 -1.40
C ALA A 113 1.49 -4.18 -2.34
N LYS A 114 2.14 -3.02 -2.18
CA LYS A 114 3.31 -2.63 -2.96
C LYS A 114 4.45 -3.65 -2.82
N ALA A 115 4.75 -4.11 -1.61
CA ALA A 115 5.81 -5.09 -1.38
C ALA A 115 5.56 -6.40 -2.16
N ILE A 116 4.30 -6.84 -2.26
CA ILE A 116 3.92 -8.02 -3.04
C ILE A 116 4.05 -7.75 -4.52
N ILE A 117 3.52 -6.62 -5.02
CA ILE A 117 3.60 -6.23 -6.44
C ILE A 117 5.06 -6.14 -6.89
N ASP A 118 5.92 -5.47 -6.12
CA ASP A 118 7.33 -5.31 -6.45
C ASP A 118 8.03 -6.68 -6.51
N ARG A 119 7.74 -7.58 -5.57
CA ARG A 119 8.29 -8.94 -5.55
C ARG A 119 7.86 -9.75 -6.77
N GLU A 120 6.58 -9.73 -7.10
CA GLU A 120 6.03 -10.45 -8.27
C GLU A 120 6.62 -9.90 -9.57
N ARG A 121 6.75 -8.58 -9.68
CA ARG A 121 7.39 -7.92 -10.81
C ARG A 121 8.87 -8.31 -10.94
N GLN A 122 9.61 -8.32 -9.83
CA GLN A 122 11.01 -8.73 -9.84
C GLN A 122 11.12 -10.20 -10.30
N ALA A 123 10.28 -11.09 -9.76
CA ALA A 123 10.26 -12.50 -10.16
C ALA A 123 9.92 -12.69 -11.64
N SER A 124 8.93 -11.94 -12.17
CA SER A 124 8.56 -12.00 -13.59
C SER A 124 9.66 -11.53 -14.55
N LEU A 125 10.56 -10.67 -14.06
CA LEU A 125 11.75 -10.21 -14.79
C LEU A 125 12.97 -11.13 -14.62
N GLY A 126 12.80 -12.30 -13.98
CA GLY A 126 13.88 -13.25 -13.74
C GLY A 126 14.87 -12.80 -12.66
N ILE A 127 14.54 -11.78 -11.88
CA ILE A 127 15.37 -11.33 -10.77
C ILE A 127 15.15 -12.29 -9.60
N THR A 128 16.22 -12.96 -9.18
CA THR A 128 16.18 -13.98 -8.13
C THR A 128 16.58 -13.47 -6.76
N HIS A 129 17.37 -12.40 -6.70
CA HIS A 129 17.94 -11.88 -5.46
C HIS A 129 17.70 -10.36 -5.31
N ALA A 130 17.58 -9.93 -4.08
CA ALA A 130 17.49 -8.51 -3.71
C ALA A 130 18.28 -8.22 -2.44
N ILE A 131 18.55 -6.96 -2.18
CA ILE A 131 19.18 -6.46 -0.96
C ILE A 131 18.12 -5.77 -0.12
N TRP A 132 18.09 -6.06 1.17
CA TRP A 132 17.26 -5.38 2.14
C TRP A 132 17.79 -3.97 2.38
N MET A 133 16.91 -2.96 2.22
CA MET A 133 17.26 -1.55 2.40
C MET A 133 16.45 -0.97 3.55
N TYR A 134 17.14 -0.58 4.63
CA TYR A 134 16.55 0.16 5.74
C TYR A 134 16.62 1.67 5.46
N PRO A 135 15.51 2.43 5.49
CA PRO A 135 15.45 3.80 4.99
C PRO A 135 15.76 4.88 6.05
N ASN A 136 16.48 4.59 7.10
CA ASN A 136 16.75 5.51 8.23
C ASN A 136 15.49 6.08 8.91
N ALA A 137 14.33 5.48 8.67
CA ALA A 137 13.07 5.81 9.31
C ALA A 137 12.61 4.61 10.16
N PRO A 138 12.20 4.82 11.42
CA PRO A 138 11.85 3.72 12.31
C PRO A 138 10.77 2.81 11.74
N CYS A 139 11.00 1.51 11.81
CA CYS A 139 10.06 0.47 11.42
C CYS A 139 9.12 0.11 12.57
N MET A 140 8.36 1.08 13.03
CA MET A 140 7.41 1.00 14.14
C MET A 140 6.03 1.35 13.66
N LYS A 141 4.97 0.86 14.33
CA LYS A 141 3.59 1.24 14.04
C LYS A 141 3.40 2.74 14.25
N GLU A 142 3.88 3.24 15.39
CA GLU A 142 3.81 4.65 15.78
C GLU A 142 5.22 5.23 15.92
N PRO A 143 5.87 5.64 14.81
CA PRO A 143 7.27 6.06 14.81
C PRO A 143 7.55 7.33 15.62
N PHE A 144 6.52 8.10 15.94
CA PHE A 144 6.62 9.35 16.71
C PHE A 144 6.07 9.19 18.13
N SER A 145 5.71 7.98 18.55
CA SER A 145 5.28 7.72 19.91
C SER A 145 6.45 7.98 20.89
N SER A 146 6.16 8.73 21.97
CA SER A 146 7.11 8.91 23.07
C SER A 146 7.32 7.61 23.86
N TYR A 147 6.45 6.64 23.66
CA TYR A 147 6.45 5.35 24.36
C TYR A 147 6.24 4.19 23.38
N PRO A 148 7.24 3.90 22.52
CA PRO A 148 7.16 2.75 21.62
C PRO A 148 7.09 1.46 22.43
N THR A 149 6.38 0.47 21.92
CA THR A 149 6.31 -0.85 22.55
C THR A 149 7.64 -1.59 22.42
N ALA A 150 7.90 -2.53 23.32
CA ALA A 150 9.10 -3.40 23.22
C ALA A 150 9.14 -4.15 21.86
N ALA A 151 7.97 -4.56 21.36
CA ALA A 151 7.85 -5.22 20.06
C ALA A 151 8.22 -4.28 18.88
N ASP A 152 7.85 -3.01 18.94
CA ASP A 152 8.21 -2.01 17.92
C ASP A 152 9.71 -1.75 17.91
N ILE A 153 10.34 -1.64 19.10
CA ILE A 153 11.79 -1.46 19.24
C ILE A 153 12.53 -2.67 18.70
N GLN A 154 12.07 -3.87 19.03
CA GLN A 154 12.66 -5.13 18.55
C GLN A 154 12.54 -5.22 17.02
N GLN A 155 11.37 -4.95 16.44
CA GLN A 155 11.17 -4.94 15.00
C GLN A 155 12.09 -3.94 14.31
N ASP A 156 12.20 -2.71 14.81
CA ASP A 156 13.07 -1.70 14.23
C ASP A 156 14.53 -2.11 14.25
N SER A 157 15.02 -2.64 15.39
CA SER A 157 16.37 -3.14 15.54
C SER A 157 16.66 -4.27 14.55
N ALA A 158 15.79 -5.27 14.46
CA ALA A 158 15.94 -6.40 13.54
C ALA A 158 15.93 -5.96 12.07
N HIS A 159 15.09 -4.99 11.70
CA HIS A 159 15.07 -4.44 10.34
C HIS A 159 16.32 -3.62 10.02
N ARG A 160 16.85 -2.90 10.99
CA ARG A 160 18.13 -2.17 10.87
C ARG A 160 19.30 -3.14 10.67
N GLU A 161 19.36 -4.22 11.43
CA GLU A 161 20.36 -5.27 11.28
C GLU A 161 20.26 -6.03 9.95
N ALA A 162 19.06 -6.09 9.36
CA ALA A 162 18.85 -6.68 8.05
C ALA A 162 19.38 -5.80 6.89
N ASN A 163 19.66 -4.51 7.14
CA ASN A 163 20.12 -3.58 6.12
C ASN A 163 21.37 -4.10 5.40
N GLY A 164 21.35 -4.06 4.08
CA GLY A 164 22.45 -4.53 3.24
C GLY A 164 22.51 -6.05 3.05
N LYS A 165 21.73 -6.85 3.79
CA LYS A 165 21.73 -8.30 3.60
C LYS A 165 21.03 -8.68 2.30
N GLN A 166 21.68 -9.57 1.56
CA GLN A 166 21.12 -10.16 0.35
C GLN A 166 20.18 -11.30 0.71
N TYR A 167 19.10 -11.44 -0.04
CA TYR A 167 18.14 -12.53 0.11
C TYR A 167 17.57 -12.99 -1.24
N GLU A 168 17.11 -14.24 -1.26
CA GLU A 168 16.37 -14.79 -2.39
C GLU A 168 14.92 -14.30 -2.37
N ILE A 169 14.45 -13.71 -3.47
CA ILE A 169 13.12 -13.10 -3.58
C ILE A 169 12.00 -14.11 -3.31
N SER A 170 12.16 -15.35 -3.76
CA SER A 170 11.17 -16.42 -3.54
C SER A 170 11.03 -16.81 -2.07
N ARG A 171 12.10 -16.72 -1.28
CA ARG A 171 12.17 -17.22 0.10
C ARG A 171 12.09 -16.13 1.16
N GLY A 172 12.46 -14.89 0.83
CA GLY A 172 12.57 -13.80 1.78
C GLY A 172 13.81 -13.94 2.70
N LEU A 173 14.01 -12.92 3.54
CA LEU A 173 15.05 -12.91 4.56
C LEU A 173 14.50 -13.44 5.89
N PHE A 174 15.32 -14.13 6.65
CA PHE A 174 14.99 -14.51 8.03
C PHE A 174 15.32 -13.31 8.95
N VAL A 175 14.29 -12.68 9.49
CA VAL A 175 14.38 -11.49 10.33
C VAL A 175 13.45 -11.69 11.52
N ASP A 176 13.95 -11.45 12.73
CA ASP A 176 13.18 -11.54 13.97
C ASP A 176 12.37 -12.84 14.10
N GLY A 177 13.06 -13.98 13.94
CA GLY A 177 12.48 -15.31 14.11
C GLY A 177 11.54 -15.79 12.99
N LYS A 178 11.34 -15.03 11.93
CA LYS A 178 10.45 -15.39 10.80
C LYS A 178 11.03 -15.01 9.45
N ARG A 179 10.53 -15.65 8.38
CA ARG A 179 10.83 -15.24 7.01
C ARG A 179 9.87 -14.14 6.58
N THR A 180 10.45 -13.04 6.11
CA THR A 180 9.68 -11.86 5.70
C THR A 180 10.37 -11.13 4.55
N TRP A 181 9.70 -10.13 4.01
CA TRP A 181 10.17 -9.26 2.94
C TRP A 181 10.07 -7.80 3.36
N PRO A 182 10.89 -6.91 2.80
CA PRO A 182 10.79 -5.48 3.06
C PRO A 182 9.38 -4.95 2.78
N GLY A 183 8.82 -4.14 3.69
CA GLY A 183 7.51 -3.51 3.54
C GLY A 183 6.30 -4.40 3.88
N VAL A 184 6.49 -5.65 4.26
CA VAL A 184 5.39 -6.59 4.57
C VAL A 184 4.88 -6.44 6.00
N GLU A 185 5.77 -6.21 6.95
CA GLU A 185 5.41 -6.06 8.36
C GLU A 185 4.67 -4.74 8.61
N GLU A 186 3.80 -4.71 9.61
CA GLU A 186 3.12 -3.49 10.01
C GLU A 186 4.14 -2.45 10.48
N GLY A 187 3.99 -1.20 10.03
CA GLY A 187 4.94 -0.12 10.32
C GLY A 187 6.29 -0.22 9.61
N CYS A 188 6.55 -1.28 8.84
CA CYS A 188 7.81 -1.44 8.11
C CYS A 188 7.95 -0.40 7.00
N LYS A 189 9.10 0.30 6.98
CA LYS A 189 9.46 1.29 5.96
C LYS A 189 10.53 0.78 4.98
N CYS A 190 11.05 -0.43 5.20
CA CYS A 190 12.11 -1.01 4.38
C CYS A 190 11.68 -1.22 2.94
N ALA A 191 12.67 -1.21 2.03
CA ALA A 191 12.50 -1.47 0.60
C ALA A 191 13.42 -2.60 0.13
N ALA A 192 13.12 -3.19 -1.02
CA ALA A 192 13.95 -4.14 -1.70
C ALA A 192 14.72 -3.45 -2.84
N ARG A 193 16.03 -3.65 -2.90
CA ARG A 193 16.85 -3.28 -4.06
C ARG A 193 17.18 -4.55 -4.85
N ALA A 194 16.62 -4.66 -6.04
CA ALA A 194 16.88 -5.79 -6.93
C ALA A 194 18.36 -5.91 -7.29
N ILE A 195 18.87 -7.14 -7.35
CA ILE A 195 20.17 -7.45 -7.94
C ILE A 195 19.90 -7.92 -9.36
N LEU A 196 20.25 -7.08 -10.32
CA LEU A 196 20.08 -7.42 -11.74
C LEU A 196 21.03 -8.56 -12.11
N PRO A 197 20.55 -9.56 -12.88
CA PRO A 197 21.46 -10.55 -13.44
C PRO A 197 22.49 -9.82 -14.30
N SER A 198 23.78 -10.15 -14.11
CA SER A 198 24.82 -9.65 -15.01
C SER A 198 24.44 -10.06 -16.43
N ALA A 199 24.41 -9.09 -17.36
CA ALA A 199 24.27 -9.45 -18.75
C ALA A 199 25.37 -10.47 -19.11
N ALA A 200 24.97 -11.66 -19.53
CA ALA A 200 25.93 -12.63 -20.05
C ALA A 200 26.64 -11.95 -21.22
N LYS A 201 27.95 -11.74 -21.10
CA LYS A 201 28.79 -11.25 -22.18
C LYS A 201 28.94 -12.31 -23.24
#